data_7584f8d7d5a15799a776ba0fc4bb372f
#
_entry.id   7584f8d7d5a15799a776ba0fc4bb372f
#
_cell.length_a   1.000
_cell.length_b   1.000
_cell.length_c   1.000
_cell.angle_alpha   90.00
_cell.angle_beta   90.00
_cell.angle_gamma   90.00
#
_symmetry.space_group_name_H-M   'P 1'
#
loop_
_entity.id
_entity.type
_entity.pdbx_description
1 polymer ?
#
loop_
_entity_poly.entity_id
_entity_poly.type
_entity_poly.pdbx_seq_one_letter_code
_entity_poly.pdbx_strand_id
1 'polypeptide(L)'
;MYAGWSMLKRAPLLLALFSCSVLAQQVVEVRIENYKFVPAEISIKLGDSVRWVNREKRTSHSVVFPAENGLESERMFPDESWSRRFDKMGRSDYHCGPHPEMKGSVLVAE
;
A
#
# COMPACT_ATOMS: atom_id res chain seq x y z
N MET A 1 -3.87 -46.22 -48.76
CA MET A 1 -3.77 -45.78 -48.56
C MET A 1 -3.92 -45.10 -47.74
N TYR A 2 -3.80 -44.68 -47.03
CA TYR A 2 -3.83 -44.06 -46.33
C TYR A 2 -3.68 -43.63 -45.47
N ALA A 3 -3.42 -43.34 -45.11
CA ALA A 3 -3.41 -43.13 -44.49
C ALA A 3 -3.09 -42.64 -43.46
N GLY A 4 -2.67 -42.36 -42.99
CA GLY A 4 -2.19 -42.15 -41.96
C GLY A 4 -2.36 -41.08 -41.22
N TRP A 5 -2.65 -40.31 -41.47
CA TRP A 5 -2.73 -39.24 -40.89
C TRP A 5 -3.37 -39.13 -39.76
N SER A 6 -3.83 -39.76 -39.54
CA SER A 6 -4.40 -39.78 -38.44
C SER A 6 -3.77 -39.38 -37.32
N MET A 7 -2.84 -39.29 -37.40
CA MET A 7 -2.32 -39.16 -36.45
C MET A 7 -1.90 -38.04 -35.93
N LEU A 8 -2.24 -37.16 -36.26
CA LEU A 8 -2.16 -36.01 -35.66
C LEU A 8 -2.87 -36.01 -34.42
N LYS A 9 -2.49 -36.72 -33.52
CA LYS A 9 -2.87 -36.46 -32.26
C LYS A 9 -2.27 -35.25 -31.83
N ARG A 10 -2.92 -34.26 -31.96
CA ARG A 10 -2.59 -33.10 -31.28
C ARG A 10 -2.91 -33.37 -29.85
N ALA A 11 -1.91 -33.73 -29.13
CA ALA A 11 -2.02 -33.68 -27.74
C ALA A 11 -2.42 -32.26 -27.41
N PRO A 12 -3.50 -32.07 -26.70
CA PRO A 12 -3.83 -30.72 -26.29
C PRO A 12 -2.67 -30.22 -25.50
N LEU A 13 -2.19 -29.13 -25.94
CA LEU A 13 -1.27 -28.39 -25.18
C LEU A 13 -2.00 -28.03 -23.93
N LEU A 14 -1.81 -28.81 -22.91
CA LEU A 14 -2.20 -28.41 -21.62
C LEU A 14 -1.30 -27.29 -21.26
N LEU A 15 -1.70 -26.14 -21.63
CA LEU A 15 -1.21 -24.98 -21.03
C LEU A 15 -1.71 -25.05 -19.62
N ALA A 16 -0.88 -25.58 -18.76
CA ALA A 16 -1.10 -25.40 -17.36
C ALA A 16 -0.96 -23.91 -17.14
N LEU A 17 -2.06 -23.25 -17.17
CA LEU A 17 -2.16 -21.94 -16.68
C LEU A 17 -1.94 -22.00 -15.20
N PHE A 18 -0.67 -21.92 -14.82
CA PHE A 18 -0.41 -21.59 -13.47
C PHE A 18 -0.87 -20.15 -13.33
N SER A 19 -2.09 -20.00 -12.92
CA SER A 19 -2.46 -18.73 -12.40
C SER A 19 -1.68 -18.58 -11.11
N CYS A 20 -0.52 -18.00 -11.20
CA CYS A 20 0.06 -17.36 -10.09
C CYS A 20 -0.95 -16.33 -9.65
N SER A 21 -1.66 -16.61 -8.58
CA SER A 21 -2.41 -15.57 -7.94
C SER A 21 -1.38 -14.64 -7.33
N VAL A 22 -0.95 -13.72 -8.12
CA VAL A 22 -0.22 -12.58 -7.60
C VAL A 22 -1.27 -11.83 -6.80
N LEU A 23 -1.16 -11.92 -5.48
CA LEU A 23 -1.95 -11.06 -4.63
C LEU A 23 -1.61 -9.65 -5.05
N ALA A 24 -2.55 -9.00 -5.71
CA ALA A 24 -2.35 -7.64 -6.15
C ALA A 24 -2.10 -6.78 -4.92
N GLN A 25 -0.99 -6.06 -4.93
CA GLN A 25 -0.68 -5.09 -3.91
C GLN A 25 -1.74 -4.01 -3.96
N GLN A 26 -2.20 -3.62 -2.79
CA GLN A 26 -3.22 -2.58 -2.68
C GLN A 26 -2.62 -1.30 -2.14
N VAL A 27 -3.28 -0.20 -2.43
CA VAL A 27 -2.97 1.11 -1.87
C VAL A 27 -4.14 1.49 -0.98
N VAL A 28 -3.85 1.67 0.30
CA VAL A 28 -4.85 2.09 1.28
C VAL A 28 -4.66 3.57 1.53
N GLU A 29 -5.74 4.33 1.43
CA GLU A 29 -5.68 5.77 1.59
C GLU A 29 -6.02 6.20 3.01
N VAL A 30 -5.21 7.12 3.54
CA VAL A 30 -5.47 7.80 4.81
C VAL A 30 -5.63 9.28 4.48
N ARG A 31 -6.76 9.84 4.85
CA ARG A 31 -6.99 11.26 4.66
C ARG A 31 -6.51 12.04 5.87
N ILE A 32 -6.03 13.23 5.62
CA ILE A 32 -5.68 14.19 6.67
C ILE A 32 -6.69 15.31 6.59
N GLU A 33 -7.53 15.41 7.61
CA GLU A 33 -8.56 16.44 7.68
C GLU A 33 -8.90 16.74 9.13
N ASN A 34 -9.23 17.97 9.41
CA ASN A 34 -9.54 18.43 10.76
C ASN A 34 -8.44 18.10 11.76
N TYR A 35 -7.17 18.23 11.32
CA TYR A 35 -5.99 17.91 12.14
C TYR A 35 -6.00 16.48 12.66
N LYS A 36 -6.50 15.56 11.86
CA LYS A 36 -6.54 14.14 12.20
C LYS A 36 -6.16 13.29 11.01
N PHE A 37 -5.55 12.14 11.27
CA PHE A 37 -5.40 11.08 10.27
C PHE A 37 -6.67 10.23 10.30
N VAL A 38 -7.30 10.02 9.14
CA VAL A 38 -8.58 9.34 9.03
C VAL A 38 -8.51 8.23 7.98
N PRO A 39 -8.63 6.98 8.37
CA PRO A 39 -8.69 6.49 9.74
C PRO A 39 -7.34 6.58 10.44
N ALA A 40 -7.34 6.67 11.75
CA ALA A 40 -6.12 6.78 12.52
C ALA A 40 -5.36 5.45 12.60
N GLU A 41 -6.09 4.34 12.61
CA GLU A 41 -5.49 3.02 12.66
C GLU A 41 -5.93 2.22 11.45
N ILE A 42 -4.98 1.62 10.73
CA ILE A 42 -5.26 0.79 9.56
C ILE A 42 -4.47 -0.49 9.64
N SER A 43 -5.02 -1.54 9.02
CA SER A 43 -4.34 -2.82 8.86
C SER A 43 -4.16 -3.08 7.38
N ILE A 44 -2.96 -3.45 7.00
CA ILE A 44 -2.61 -3.74 5.62
C ILE A 44 -1.86 -5.06 5.55
N LYS A 45 -1.69 -5.57 4.34
CA LYS A 45 -0.89 -6.77 4.09
C LYS A 45 0.53 -6.38 3.72
N LEU A 46 1.45 -7.27 4.02
CA LEU A 46 2.85 -7.07 3.64
C LEU A 46 2.95 -6.79 2.14
N GLY A 47 3.64 -5.74 1.78
CA GLY A 47 3.80 -5.31 0.40
C GLY A 47 2.80 -4.26 -0.06
N ASP A 48 1.75 -4.03 0.71
CA ASP A 48 0.80 -2.96 0.40
C ASP A 48 1.42 -1.60 0.68
N SER A 49 0.85 -0.58 0.06
CA SER A 49 1.25 0.80 0.28
C SER A 49 0.15 1.58 0.96
N VAL A 50 0.54 2.58 1.71
CA VAL A 50 -0.38 3.56 2.26
C VAL A 50 -0.12 4.89 1.58
N ARG A 51 -1.20 5.56 1.22
CA ARG A 51 -1.13 6.89 0.63
C ARG A 51 -1.84 7.86 1.55
N TRP A 52 -1.09 8.81 2.08
CA TRP A 52 -1.65 9.90 2.87
C TRP A 52 -1.99 11.05 1.93
N VAL A 53 -3.18 11.61 2.06
CA VAL A 53 -3.64 12.73 1.23
C VAL A 53 -4.09 13.86 2.14
N ASN A 54 -3.48 15.02 1.97
CA ASN A 54 -3.85 16.18 2.77
C ASN A 54 -5.10 16.83 2.19
N ARG A 55 -6.19 16.74 2.94
CA ARG A 55 -7.48 17.34 2.57
C ARG A 55 -7.78 18.61 3.36
N GLU A 56 -6.77 19.15 4.06
CA GLU A 56 -6.94 20.45 4.71
C GLU A 56 -6.99 21.54 3.65
N LYS A 57 -7.62 22.63 4.00
CA LYS A 57 -7.72 23.76 3.07
C LYS A 57 -6.51 24.67 3.10
N ARG A 58 -5.83 24.77 4.24
CA ARG A 58 -4.78 25.76 4.43
C ARG A 58 -3.54 25.26 5.14
N THR A 59 -3.60 24.10 5.75
CA THR A 59 -2.53 23.62 6.63
C THR A 59 -1.73 22.52 5.96
N SER A 60 -0.43 22.53 6.13
CA SER A 60 0.43 21.44 5.67
C SER A 60 0.69 20.45 6.79
N HIS A 61 0.97 19.22 6.42
CA HIS A 61 1.22 18.12 7.34
C HIS A 61 2.36 17.26 6.82
N SER A 62 2.88 16.40 7.67
CA SER A 62 3.84 15.37 7.28
C SER A 62 3.57 14.11 8.10
N VAL A 63 4.28 13.03 7.76
CA VAL A 63 4.17 11.75 8.45
C VAL A 63 5.56 11.39 8.96
N VAL A 64 5.69 11.21 10.27
CA VAL A 64 6.97 10.89 10.92
C VAL A 64 6.87 9.55 11.60
N PHE A 65 7.82 8.67 11.33
CA PHE A 65 7.93 7.35 11.98
C PHE A 65 9.08 7.38 12.98
N PRO A 66 8.81 7.66 14.25
CA PRO A 66 9.89 7.81 15.23
C PRO A 66 10.71 6.54 15.45
N ALA A 67 10.09 5.37 15.33
CA ALA A 67 10.81 4.10 15.50
C ALA A 67 11.74 3.77 14.33
N GLU A 68 11.70 4.53 13.26
CA GLU A 68 12.52 4.31 12.09
C GLU A 68 13.48 5.48 11.89
N ASN A 69 14.18 5.84 12.94
CA ASN A 69 15.14 6.94 12.96
C ASN A 69 14.51 8.28 12.56
N GLY A 70 13.23 8.44 12.86
CA GLY A 70 12.55 9.69 12.52
C GLY A 70 12.32 9.89 11.05
N LEU A 71 12.19 8.79 10.29
CA LEU A 71 11.83 8.90 8.89
C LEU A 71 10.63 9.80 8.73
N GLU A 72 10.75 10.85 7.94
CA GLU A 72 9.69 11.83 7.74
C GLU A 72 9.39 11.99 6.27
N SER A 73 8.11 12.10 5.94
CA SER A 73 7.67 12.39 4.59
C SER A 73 8.02 13.83 4.21
N GLU A 74 7.94 14.10 2.92
CA GLU A 74 7.93 15.49 2.50
C GLU A 74 6.69 16.18 3.04
N ARG A 75 6.75 17.50 3.14
CA ARG A 75 5.62 18.28 3.60
C ARG A 75 4.53 18.23 2.55
N MET A 76 3.32 17.84 2.95
CA MET A 76 2.16 17.80 2.07
C MET A 76 1.33 19.06 2.29
N PHE A 77 1.24 19.88 1.25
CA PHE A 77 0.34 21.03 1.24
C PHE A 77 -1.07 20.58 0.79
N PRO A 78 -2.08 21.43 0.83
CA PRO A 78 -3.43 21.02 0.48
C PRO A 78 -3.49 20.27 -0.86
N ASP A 79 -4.19 19.14 -0.86
CA ASP A 79 -4.37 18.21 -1.99
C ASP A 79 -3.11 17.46 -2.43
N GLU A 80 -2.01 17.64 -1.75
CA GLU A 80 -0.82 16.84 -2.00
C GLU A 80 -0.89 15.53 -1.23
N SER A 81 -0.10 14.55 -1.68
CA SER A 81 -0.09 13.23 -1.08
C SER A 81 1.33 12.68 -0.99
N TRP A 82 1.49 11.67 -0.15
CA TRP A 82 2.72 10.93 -0.01
C TRP A 82 2.39 9.46 0.18
N SER A 83 3.13 8.58 -0.49
CA SER A 83 2.89 7.15 -0.42
C SER A 83 4.12 6.42 0.08
N ARG A 84 3.88 5.34 0.81
CA ARG A 84 4.94 4.48 1.29
C ARG A 84 4.51 3.03 1.21
N ARG A 85 5.38 2.17 0.64
CA ARG A 85 5.20 0.74 0.65
C ARG A 85 5.73 0.18 1.96
N PHE A 86 5.04 -0.81 2.52
CA PHE A 86 5.44 -1.45 3.77
C PHE A 86 5.95 -2.86 3.50
N ASP A 87 7.25 -3.07 3.74
CA ASP A 87 7.94 -4.33 3.45
C ASP A 87 8.30 -5.11 4.71
N LYS A 88 7.89 -4.66 5.87
CA LYS A 88 8.13 -5.36 7.13
C LYS A 88 6.83 -5.50 7.89
N MET A 89 6.64 -6.67 8.48
CA MET A 89 5.50 -6.90 9.35
C MET A 89 5.66 -6.17 10.67
N GLY A 90 4.55 -5.91 11.31
CA GLY A 90 4.53 -5.27 12.61
C GLY A 90 3.78 -3.96 12.61
N ARG A 91 3.82 -3.29 13.75
CA ARG A 91 3.11 -2.04 13.93
C ARG A 91 4.05 -0.86 13.73
N SER A 92 3.64 0.07 12.91
CA SER A 92 4.37 1.32 12.67
C SER A 92 3.52 2.48 13.16
N ASP A 93 3.92 3.07 14.28
CA ASP A 93 3.26 4.26 14.79
C ASP A 93 3.85 5.48 14.12
N TYR A 94 3.02 6.47 13.88
CA TYR A 94 3.47 7.72 13.27
C TYR A 94 2.73 8.92 13.86
N HIS A 95 3.27 10.09 13.63
CA HIS A 95 2.64 11.35 14.00
C HIS A 95 2.92 12.40 12.93
N CYS A 96 2.23 13.51 13.00
CA CYS A 96 2.50 14.64 12.11
C CYS A 96 3.70 15.43 12.63
N GLY A 97 4.59 15.82 11.73
CA GLY A 97 5.78 16.57 12.10
C GLY A 97 5.44 17.89 12.79
N PRO A 98 4.74 18.82 12.12
CA PRO A 98 4.41 20.11 12.74
C PRO A 98 3.31 20.03 13.80
N HIS A 99 2.57 18.94 13.89
CA HIS A 99 1.47 18.76 14.85
C HIS A 99 1.60 17.40 15.52
N PRO A 100 2.56 17.24 16.48
CA PRO A 100 2.88 15.92 17.02
C PRO A 100 1.73 15.22 17.75
N GLU A 101 0.70 15.96 18.11
CA GLU A 101 -0.48 15.37 18.74
C GLU A 101 -1.35 14.61 17.76
N MET A 102 -1.16 14.82 16.45
CA MET A 102 -1.84 14.06 15.41
C MET A 102 -1.11 12.73 15.25
N LYS A 103 -1.78 11.64 15.60
CA LYS A 103 -1.16 10.30 15.62
C LYS A 103 -1.95 9.31 14.81
N GLY A 104 -1.24 8.31 14.29
CA GLY A 104 -1.85 7.19 13.61
C GLY A 104 -0.96 5.97 13.72
N SER A 105 -1.43 4.85 13.18
CA SER A 105 -0.65 3.63 13.13
C SER A 105 -1.02 2.78 11.93
N VAL A 106 -0.04 2.04 11.45
CA VAL A 106 -0.21 1.04 10.39
C VAL A 106 0.20 -0.30 10.96
N LEU A 107 -0.72 -1.26 10.93
CA LEU A 107 -0.43 -2.64 11.30
C LEU A 107 -0.23 -3.45 10.02
N VAL A 108 0.94 -4.02 9.84
CA VAL A 108 1.30 -4.80 8.67
C VAL A 108 1.31 -6.27 9.05
N ALA A 109 0.50 -7.08 8.39
CA ALA A 109 0.38 -8.52 8.62
C ALA A 109 0.45 -9.27 7.29
N GLU A 110 0.53 -10.59 7.38
CA GLU A 110 0.51 -11.41 6.16
C GLU A 110 -0.85 -11.43 5.51
#